data_6433a0a242d0bd6566da03b4cd300b56
#
_entry.id   6433a0a242d0bd6566da03b4cd300b56
#
_cell.length_a   1.000
_cell.length_b   1.000
_cell.length_c   1.000
_cell.angle_alpha   90.00
_cell.angle_beta   90.00
_cell.angle_gamma   90.00
#
_symmetry.space_group_name_H-M   'P 1'
#
loop_
_entity.id
_entity.type
_entity.pdbx_description
1 polymer ?
#
loop_
_entity_poly.entity_id
_entity_poly.type
_entity_poly.pdbx_seq_one_letter_code
_entity_poly.pdbx_strand_id
1 'polypeptide(L)'
;MSLSLIPKIIADKETLEQFMYVTVNGKLIPRGNEDYMKLCLLAYRFKQAVKHGINLVLKSTPQREAYKELARLLPTSIYGETAYKYAKLLVEGAKEHLDNGNKVINRICIKRKWLASRGGVTWRGNLNIKLLSTDKVLIRYYDNEWLEFNIRFGSRYVSLIKELIELANQKRISYGVSISFNNGKLYIHIEIPLWLCLKRFSMSKPRGYGLVAGFDFNSDRLNVVVIDGEGNIVAIKTFWYSEIISHGFPKGKARWLRLNVLANALKWCRKIGVDYIVFEDLTRVKNKRFTSNPYANRKITKFPKKQMLRHGVIKALKLGFMVILANPRGTSNSITHKQIMRERGLDRHMASAYIIAYRGLKKLKEQEPSTTPSTTPIIN
;
A
#
# COMPACT_ATOMS: atom_id res chain seq x y z
N MET A 1 -21.29 -12.99 -10.20
CA MET A 1 -21.30 -12.12 -9.01
C MET A 1 -20.99 -10.71 -9.44
N SER A 2 -21.91 -9.80 -9.24
CA SER A 2 -21.81 -8.41 -9.67
C SER A 2 -20.64 -7.70 -8.99
N LEU A 3 -19.83 -6.95 -9.75
CA LEU A 3 -18.76 -6.07 -9.27
C LEU A 3 -19.24 -5.02 -8.23
N SER A 4 -20.56 -4.87 -8.09
CA SER A 4 -21.22 -3.93 -7.15
C SER A 4 -21.03 -4.26 -5.66
N LEU A 5 -20.56 -5.46 -5.31
CA LEU A 5 -20.33 -5.88 -3.92
C LEU A 5 -18.91 -5.59 -3.41
N ILE A 6 -17.99 -5.14 -4.28
CA ILE A 6 -16.63 -4.81 -3.87
C ILE A 6 -16.61 -3.36 -3.38
N PRO A 7 -16.15 -3.08 -2.14
CA PRO A 7 -15.99 -1.73 -1.64
C PRO A 7 -15.15 -0.89 -2.61
N LYS A 8 -15.63 0.30 -2.95
CA LYS A 8 -14.97 1.18 -3.91
C LYS A 8 -14.03 2.15 -3.21
N ILE A 9 -12.93 2.48 -3.87
CA ILE A 9 -12.07 3.61 -3.52
C ILE A 9 -12.43 4.76 -4.47
N ILE A 10 -12.75 5.92 -3.90
CA ILE A 10 -12.97 7.15 -4.66
C ILE A 10 -11.67 7.96 -4.60
N ALA A 11 -10.89 7.90 -5.67
CA ALA A 11 -9.63 8.61 -5.84
C ALA A 11 -9.32 8.80 -7.33
N ASP A 12 -8.29 9.59 -7.66
CA ASP A 12 -7.78 9.66 -9.03
C ASP A 12 -7.11 8.35 -9.48
N LYS A 13 -6.99 8.15 -10.81
CA LYS A 13 -6.48 6.91 -11.40
C LYS A 13 -5.07 6.55 -10.92
N GLU A 14 -4.17 7.52 -10.86
CA GLU A 14 -2.78 7.29 -10.46
C GLU A 14 -2.67 6.85 -8.99
N THR A 15 -3.49 7.44 -8.14
CA THR A 15 -3.60 7.04 -6.72
C THR A 15 -4.19 5.64 -6.59
N LEU A 16 -5.23 5.28 -7.40
CA LEU A 16 -5.83 3.95 -7.38
C LEU A 16 -4.82 2.85 -7.73
N GLU A 17 -3.92 3.10 -8.67
CA GLU A 17 -2.88 2.13 -9.06
C GLU A 17 -2.00 1.68 -7.89
N GLN A 18 -1.79 2.54 -6.88
CA GLN A 18 -0.99 2.23 -5.69
C GLN A 18 -1.67 1.21 -4.75
N PHE A 19 -2.98 1.00 -4.91
CA PHE A 19 -3.77 0.09 -4.08
C PHE A 19 -4.20 -1.19 -4.81
N MET A 20 -3.81 -1.38 -6.08
CA MET A 20 -4.27 -2.51 -6.90
C MET A 20 -3.84 -3.88 -6.35
N TYR A 21 -2.78 -3.94 -5.56
CA TYR A 21 -2.22 -5.20 -5.07
C TYR A 21 -2.01 -5.20 -3.57
N VAL A 22 -2.17 -6.37 -2.98
CA VAL A 22 -1.81 -6.68 -1.58
C VAL A 22 -0.80 -7.82 -1.53
N THR A 23 0.05 -7.84 -0.51
CA THR A 23 1.06 -8.89 -0.37
C THR A 23 0.61 -9.92 0.64
N VAL A 24 0.65 -11.20 0.25
CA VAL A 24 0.51 -12.36 1.14
C VAL A 24 1.88 -12.99 1.34
N ASN A 25 2.21 -13.26 2.59
CA ASN A 25 3.51 -13.82 2.97
C ASN A 25 3.38 -15.30 3.28
N GLY A 26 4.33 -16.09 2.78
CA GLY A 26 4.51 -17.50 3.10
C GLY A 26 5.94 -17.77 3.58
N LYS A 27 6.14 -18.90 4.26
CA LYS A 27 7.45 -19.43 4.60
C LYS A 27 7.89 -20.33 3.45
N LEU A 28 9.09 -20.12 2.93
CA LEU A 28 9.69 -20.94 1.88
C LEU A 28 10.65 -21.94 2.53
N ILE A 29 10.54 -23.20 2.16
CA ILE A 29 11.30 -24.31 2.76
C ILE A 29 12.02 -25.04 1.62
N PRO A 30 13.37 -25.05 1.59
CA PRO A 30 14.13 -25.78 0.60
C PRO A 30 13.95 -27.29 0.81
N ARG A 31 14.03 -28.07 -0.25
CA ARG A 31 14.03 -29.54 -0.18
C ARG A 31 15.38 -30.10 0.31
N GLY A 32 16.47 -29.40 -0.08
CA GLY A 32 17.82 -29.79 0.30
C GLY A 32 18.74 -28.56 0.38
N ASN A 33 19.96 -28.80 0.78
CA ASN A 33 20.96 -27.74 0.89
C ASN A 33 21.38 -27.20 -0.48
N GLU A 34 21.35 -28.03 -1.51
CA GLU A 34 21.70 -27.66 -2.89
C GLU A 34 20.72 -26.59 -3.42
N ASP A 35 19.41 -26.83 -3.33
CA ASP A 35 18.38 -25.85 -3.74
C ASP A 35 18.53 -24.53 -2.97
N TYR A 36 18.83 -24.61 -1.67
CA TYR A 36 19.07 -23.42 -0.85
C TYR A 36 20.27 -22.63 -1.36
N MET A 37 21.40 -23.30 -1.67
CA MET A 37 22.62 -22.66 -2.16
C MET A 37 22.42 -22.06 -3.55
N LYS A 38 21.76 -22.77 -4.47
CA LYS A 38 21.39 -22.28 -5.81
C LYS A 38 20.51 -21.02 -5.71
N LEU A 39 19.50 -21.02 -4.84
CA LEU A 39 18.66 -19.84 -4.61
C LEU A 39 19.45 -18.67 -4.00
N CYS A 40 20.38 -18.94 -3.08
CA CYS A 40 21.28 -17.91 -2.53
C CYS A 40 22.15 -17.28 -3.61
N LEU A 41 22.69 -18.08 -4.52
CA LEU A 41 23.50 -17.61 -5.65
C LEU A 41 22.66 -16.77 -6.61
N LEU A 42 21.46 -17.23 -6.98
CA LEU A 42 20.54 -16.50 -7.84
C LEU A 42 20.16 -15.14 -7.22
N ALA A 43 19.84 -15.10 -5.92
CA ALA A 43 19.54 -13.85 -5.23
C ALA A 43 20.75 -12.90 -5.13
N TYR A 44 21.96 -13.46 -5.00
CA TYR A 44 23.18 -12.66 -5.06
C TYR A 44 23.38 -12.06 -6.45
N ARG A 45 23.23 -12.85 -7.52
CA ARG A 45 23.31 -12.39 -8.91
C ARG A 45 22.23 -11.33 -9.22
N PHE A 46 21.00 -11.54 -8.75
CA PHE A 46 19.94 -10.55 -8.87
C PHE A 46 20.31 -9.22 -8.18
N LYS A 47 20.88 -9.27 -6.96
CA LYS A 47 21.38 -8.09 -6.27
C LYS A 47 22.49 -7.38 -7.06
N GLN A 48 23.42 -8.11 -7.69
CA GLN A 48 24.46 -7.52 -8.55
C GLN A 48 23.85 -6.90 -9.81
N ALA A 49 22.86 -7.54 -10.42
CA ALA A 49 22.13 -6.98 -11.55
C ALA A 49 21.41 -5.66 -11.18
N VAL A 50 20.78 -5.58 -10.00
CA VAL A 50 20.18 -4.32 -9.52
C VAL A 50 21.24 -3.23 -9.31
N LYS A 51 22.42 -3.57 -8.75
CA LYS A 51 23.52 -2.60 -8.60
C LYS A 51 24.03 -2.10 -9.96
N HIS A 52 24.18 -2.99 -10.92
CA HIS A 52 24.56 -2.63 -12.29
C HIS A 52 23.47 -1.75 -12.92
N GLY A 53 22.21 -2.12 -12.77
CA GLY A 53 21.05 -1.34 -13.20
C GLY A 53 21.01 0.08 -12.62
N ILE A 54 21.43 0.28 -11.36
CA ILE A 54 21.57 1.64 -10.78
C ILE A 54 22.56 2.47 -11.58
N ASN A 55 23.71 1.91 -11.95
CA ASN A 55 24.72 2.60 -12.76
C ASN A 55 24.18 2.95 -14.15
N LEU A 56 23.45 2.03 -14.79
CA LEU A 56 22.82 2.27 -16.09
C LEU A 56 21.76 3.38 -16.03
N VAL A 57 20.94 3.41 -14.99
CA VAL A 57 19.93 4.48 -14.77
C VAL A 57 20.61 5.82 -14.51
N LEU A 58 21.69 5.87 -13.73
CA LEU A 58 22.44 7.10 -13.46
C LEU A 58 23.14 7.63 -14.72
N LYS A 59 23.60 6.76 -15.60
CA LYS A 59 24.19 7.11 -16.91
C LYS A 59 23.13 7.45 -17.97
N SER A 60 21.85 7.40 -17.63
CA SER A 60 20.72 7.63 -18.58
C SER A 60 20.76 6.66 -19.78
N THR A 61 21.26 5.44 -19.59
CA THR A 61 21.28 4.40 -20.63
C THR A 61 19.86 4.09 -21.11
N PRO A 62 19.62 3.99 -22.45
CA PRO A 62 18.31 3.65 -22.98
C PRO A 62 17.76 2.36 -22.38
N GLN A 63 16.47 2.35 -21.99
CA GLN A 63 15.86 1.24 -21.26
C GLN A 63 16.02 -0.11 -21.97
N ARG A 64 15.90 -0.14 -23.29
CA ARG A 64 16.03 -1.36 -24.11
C ARG A 64 17.44 -1.97 -24.01
N GLU A 65 18.48 -1.13 -24.00
CA GLU A 65 19.86 -1.55 -23.87
C GLU A 65 20.13 -2.05 -22.44
N ALA A 66 19.69 -1.29 -21.43
CA ALA A 66 19.81 -1.70 -20.05
C ALA A 66 19.13 -3.06 -19.79
N TYR A 67 17.98 -3.32 -20.39
CA TYR A 67 17.32 -4.64 -20.30
C TYR A 67 18.17 -5.77 -20.90
N LYS A 68 18.78 -5.53 -22.08
CA LYS A 68 19.66 -6.54 -22.71
C LYS A 68 20.89 -6.85 -21.86
N GLU A 69 21.53 -5.83 -21.30
CA GLU A 69 22.69 -6.01 -20.44
C GLU A 69 22.32 -6.82 -19.16
N LEU A 70 21.24 -6.45 -18.50
CA LEU A 70 20.83 -7.12 -17.27
C LEU A 70 20.32 -8.55 -17.52
N ALA A 71 19.74 -8.81 -18.69
CA ALA A 71 19.31 -10.15 -19.10
C ALA A 71 20.47 -11.14 -19.23
N ARG A 72 21.68 -10.67 -19.61
CA ARG A 72 22.87 -11.53 -19.72
C ARG A 72 23.40 -12.02 -18.36
N LEU A 73 23.04 -11.33 -17.27
CA LEU A 73 23.50 -11.64 -15.92
C LEU A 73 22.57 -12.61 -15.18
N LEU A 74 21.39 -12.87 -15.71
CA LEU A 74 20.30 -13.56 -15.01
C LEU A 74 19.68 -14.65 -15.89
N PRO A 75 19.01 -15.65 -15.32
CA PRO A 75 18.45 -16.78 -16.07
C PRO A 75 17.45 -16.39 -17.17
N THR A 76 16.78 -15.25 -17.02
CA THR A 76 15.78 -14.79 -17.99
C THR A 76 15.77 -13.25 -18.10
N SER A 77 15.32 -12.76 -19.25
CA SER A 77 15.10 -11.32 -19.48
C SER A 77 14.13 -10.69 -18.46
N ILE A 78 13.14 -11.46 -18.00
CA ILE A 78 12.13 -10.98 -17.03
C ILE A 78 12.76 -10.70 -15.65
N TYR A 79 13.73 -11.49 -15.22
CA TYR A 79 14.52 -11.14 -14.03
C TYR A 79 15.32 -9.85 -14.27
N GLY A 80 15.91 -9.68 -15.46
CA GLY A 80 16.66 -8.48 -15.84
C GLY A 80 15.78 -7.22 -15.84
N GLU A 81 14.59 -7.30 -16.46
CA GLU A 81 13.61 -6.21 -16.44
C GLU A 81 13.16 -5.88 -14.99
N THR A 82 12.96 -6.91 -14.17
CA THR A 82 12.58 -6.71 -12.78
C THR A 82 13.70 -6.02 -12.00
N ALA A 83 14.95 -6.44 -12.20
CA ALA A 83 16.14 -5.81 -11.60
C ALA A 83 16.26 -4.33 -12.00
N TYR A 84 16.05 -4.00 -13.28
CA TYR A 84 16.06 -2.62 -13.76
C TYR A 84 14.98 -1.76 -13.09
N LYS A 85 13.74 -2.27 -12.98
CA LYS A 85 12.66 -1.55 -12.30
C LYS A 85 13.01 -1.23 -10.83
N TYR A 86 13.60 -2.20 -10.12
CA TYR A 86 14.09 -1.95 -8.76
C TYR A 86 15.21 -0.90 -8.74
N ALA A 87 16.14 -0.95 -9.67
CA ALA A 87 17.22 0.03 -9.80
C ALA A 87 16.65 1.44 -10.01
N LYS A 88 15.69 1.58 -10.93
CA LYS A 88 15.01 2.86 -11.21
C LYS A 88 14.32 3.43 -9.97
N LEU A 89 13.53 2.61 -9.25
CA LEU A 89 12.87 3.01 -8.00
C LEU A 89 13.86 3.46 -6.92
N LEU A 90 15.03 2.80 -6.81
CA LEU A 90 16.06 3.17 -5.84
C LEU A 90 16.72 4.50 -6.20
N VAL A 91 16.97 4.75 -7.50
CA VAL A 91 17.54 6.03 -7.97
C VAL A 91 16.53 7.18 -7.80
N GLU A 92 15.26 6.97 -8.16
CA GLU A 92 14.19 7.94 -7.97
C GLU A 92 14.01 8.30 -6.49
N GLY A 93 13.97 7.30 -5.61
CA GLY A 93 13.91 7.52 -4.17
C GLY A 93 15.13 8.28 -3.63
N ALA A 94 16.33 8.01 -4.16
CA ALA A 94 17.54 8.74 -3.79
C ALA A 94 17.48 10.20 -4.24
N LYS A 95 17.03 10.47 -5.48
CA LYS A 95 16.84 11.84 -6.01
C LYS A 95 15.83 12.61 -5.15
N GLU A 96 14.68 12.02 -4.80
CA GLU A 96 13.68 12.64 -3.91
C GLU A 96 14.29 13.05 -2.56
N HIS A 97 15.20 12.25 -2.02
CA HIS A 97 15.92 12.59 -0.78
C HIS A 97 16.87 13.78 -0.94
N LEU A 98 17.55 13.90 -2.06
CA LEU A 98 18.43 15.05 -2.38
C LEU A 98 17.62 16.33 -2.55
N ASP A 99 16.53 16.29 -3.32
CA ASP A 99 15.64 17.43 -3.57
C ASP A 99 15.01 17.97 -2.27
N ASN A 100 14.83 17.12 -1.26
CA ASN A 100 14.35 17.50 0.06
C ASN A 100 15.43 18.12 0.97
N GLY A 101 16.64 18.41 0.44
CA GLY A 101 17.73 19.08 1.15
C GLY A 101 18.43 18.20 2.19
N ASN A 102 18.28 16.87 2.10
CA ASN A 102 19.10 15.94 2.85
C ASN A 102 20.52 15.90 2.24
N LYS A 103 21.54 15.70 3.08
CA LYS A 103 22.94 15.64 2.65
C LYS A 103 23.14 14.67 1.49
N VAL A 104 24.06 14.99 0.62
CA VAL A 104 24.45 14.22 -0.57
C VAL A 104 24.45 12.71 -0.31
N ILE A 105 23.68 11.97 -1.12
CA ILE A 105 23.75 10.52 -1.12
C ILE A 105 24.93 10.12 -1.98
N ASN A 106 26.09 9.96 -1.37
CA ASN A 106 27.31 9.54 -2.07
C ASN A 106 27.20 8.11 -2.63
N ARG A 107 26.28 7.29 -2.09
CA ARG A 107 26.16 5.89 -2.49
C ARG A 107 24.78 5.29 -2.18
N ILE A 108 24.15 4.69 -3.19
CA ILE A 108 22.96 3.84 -2.98
C ILE A 108 23.42 2.46 -2.50
N CYS A 109 23.14 2.13 -1.24
CA CYS A 109 23.59 0.88 -0.63
C CYS A 109 22.44 -0.14 -0.52
N ILE A 110 22.64 -1.33 -1.13
CA ILE A 110 21.71 -2.46 -1.04
C ILE A 110 22.22 -3.42 0.04
N LYS A 111 21.60 -3.38 1.23
CA LYS A 111 22.06 -4.17 2.39
C LYS A 111 21.66 -5.64 2.32
N ARG A 112 20.43 -5.96 1.90
CA ARG A 112 19.86 -7.31 1.95
C ARG A 112 19.94 -8.03 0.60
N LYS A 113 19.98 -9.36 0.63
CA LYS A 113 19.74 -10.21 -0.54
C LYS A 113 18.23 -10.40 -0.70
N TRP A 114 17.76 -10.41 -1.93
CA TRP A 114 16.41 -10.80 -2.28
C TRP A 114 16.36 -11.23 -3.74
N LEU A 115 15.31 -11.93 -4.12
CA LEU A 115 14.96 -12.24 -5.51
C LEU A 115 13.56 -11.70 -5.78
N ALA A 116 13.32 -11.19 -6.97
CA ALA A 116 11.97 -10.77 -7.37
C ALA A 116 11.71 -11.07 -8.84
N SER A 117 10.45 -11.38 -9.15
CA SER A 117 9.97 -11.57 -10.51
C SER A 117 8.59 -10.94 -10.67
N ARG A 118 8.43 -10.13 -11.70
CA ARG A 118 7.11 -9.57 -12.06
C ARG A 118 6.20 -10.64 -12.65
N GLY A 119 4.91 -10.47 -12.46
CA GLY A 119 3.88 -11.29 -13.09
C GLY A 119 3.62 -10.95 -14.56
N GLY A 120 2.91 -11.86 -15.23
CA GLY A 120 2.39 -11.66 -16.56
C GLY A 120 1.23 -12.63 -16.83
N VAL A 121 0.13 -12.13 -17.38
CA VAL A 121 -1.08 -12.92 -17.62
C VAL A 121 -0.82 -14.05 -18.60
N THR A 122 -0.08 -13.76 -19.69
CA THR A 122 0.30 -14.74 -20.71
C THR A 122 1.16 -15.89 -20.18
N TRP A 123 1.86 -15.66 -19.07
CA TRP A 123 2.74 -16.65 -18.43
C TRP A 123 2.05 -17.47 -17.34
N ARG A 124 0.72 -17.50 -17.32
CA ARG A 124 -0.06 -18.17 -16.28
C ARG A 124 0.36 -17.67 -14.88
N GLY A 125 0.38 -16.35 -14.72
CA GLY A 125 0.67 -15.66 -13.47
C GLY A 125 2.10 -15.16 -13.32
N ASN A 126 3.14 -16.00 -13.40
CA ASN A 126 4.55 -15.60 -13.32
C ASN A 126 5.44 -16.53 -14.15
N LEU A 127 6.38 -15.99 -14.92
CA LEU A 127 7.26 -16.79 -15.78
C LEU A 127 8.33 -17.53 -14.98
N ASN A 128 8.91 -16.87 -13.98
CA ASN A 128 10.10 -17.32 -13.29
C ASN A 128 9.83 -18.02 -11.96
N ILE A 129 8.71 -17.67 -11.30
CA ILE A 129 8.37 -18.20 -9.99
C ILE A 129 6.91 -18.67 -10.05
N LYS A 130 6.72 -19.97 -10.30
CA LYS A 130 5.42 -20.58 -10.53
C LYS A 130 4.89 -21.25 -9.30
N LEU A 131 3.73 -20.86 -8.84
CA LEU A 131 2.98 -21.58 -7.83
C LEU A 131 2.35 -22.81 -8.47
N LEU A 132 2.80 -24.01 -8.10
CA LEU A 132 2.21 -25.27 -8.58
C LEU A 132 0.96 -25.64 -7.78
N SER A 133 1.05 -25.43 -6.48
CA SER A 133 -0.03 -25.71 -5.52
C SER A 133 0.07 -24.72 -4.35
N THR A 134 -0.77 -24.89 -3.35
CA THR A 134 -0.75 -24.07 -2.13
C THR A 134 0.46 -24.32 -1.23
N ASP A 135 1.19 -25.39 -1.50
CA ASP A 135 2.35 -25.86 -0.72
C ASP A 135 3.63 -26.03 -1.54
N LYS A 136 3.60 -25.84 -2.88
CA LYS A 136 4.74 -26.01 -3.77
C LYS A 136 4.95 -24.85 -4.73
N VAL A 137 6.22 -24.48 -4.95
CA VAL A 137 6.65 -23.46 -5.91
C VAL A 137 7.87 -23.91 -6.68
N LEU A 138 7.91 -23.55 -7.95
CA LEU A 138 9.07 -23.68 -8.81
C LEU A 138 9.72 -22.32 -9.03
N ILE A 139 11.04 -22.27 -8.94
CA ILE A 139 11.85 -21.08 -9.17
C ILE A 139 12.83 -21.37 -10.32
N ARG A 140 12.72 -20.59 -11.40
CA ARG A 140 13.57 -20.77 -12.57
C ARG A 140 15.01 -20.36 -12.25
N TYR A 141 15.92 -21.26 -12.59
CA TYR A 141 17.37 -21.11 -12.44
C TYR A 141 18.04 -21.05 -13.81
N TYR A 142 19.38 -21.05 -13.86
CA TYR A 142 20.14 -21.09 -15.11
C TYR A 142 19.89 -22.40 -15.85
N ASP A 143 20.25 -22.46 -17.13
CA ASP A 143 20.17 -23.64 -18.00
C ASP A 143 18.77 -24.30 -18.04
N ASN A 144 17.73 -23.45 -17.88
CA ASN A 144 16.33 -23.88 -17.82
C ASN A 144 15.98 -24.81 -16.64
N GLU A 145 16.85 -24.95 -15.66
CA GLU A 145 16.58 -25.69 -14.43
C GLU A 145 15.48 -25.04 -13.61
N TRP A 146 14.70 -25.86 -12.92
CA TRP A 146 13.68 -25.42 -11.99
C TRP A 146 13.98 -25.96 -10.60
N LEU A 147 14.19 -25.06 -9.66
CA LEU A 147 14.34 -25.39 -8.24
C LEU A 147 12.96 -25.51 -7.60
N GLU A 148 12.71 -26.62 -6.92
CA GLU A 148 11.42 -26.86 -6.24
C GLU A 148 11.55 -26.58 -4.74
N PHE A 149 10.60 -25.80 -4.21
CA PHE A 149 10.50 -25.48 -2.78
C PHE A 149 9.11 -25.77 -2.26
N ASN A 150 9.04 -26.17 -0.98
CA ASN A 150 7.80 -26.21 -0.26
C ASN A 150 7.43 -24.80 0.27
N ILE A 151 6.13 -24.51 0.34
CA ILE A 151 5.63 -23.24 0.89
C ILE A 151 4.65 -23.53 2.03
N ARG A 152 4.68 -22.68 3.06
CA ARG A 152 3.67 -22.69 4.11
C ARG A 152 3.05 -21.29 4.24
N PHE A 153 1.77 -21.19 3.93
CA PHE A 153 0.95 -20.01 4.19
C PHE A 153 0.19 -20.15 5.51
N GLY A 154 -0.24 -19.03 6.09
CA GLY A 154 -1.25 -19.08 7.16
C GLY A 154 -2.56 -19.71 6.63
N SER A 155 -3.21 -20.55 7.43
CA SER A 155 -4.39 -21.34 7.03
C SER A 155 -5.48 -20.51 6.32
N ARG A 156 -5.74 -19.30 6.81
CA ARG A 156 -6.73 -18.39 6.23
C ARG A 156 -6.44 -17.97 4.76
N TYR A 157 -5.18 -18.07 4.31
CA TYR A 157 -4.80 -17.65 2.96
C TYR A 157 -4.77 -18.81 1.95
N VAL A 158 -4.81 -20.07 2.41
CA VAL A 158 -4.67 -21.26 1.54
C VAL A 158 -5.70 -21.24 0.41
N SER A 159 -6.97 -21.00 0.74
CA SER A 159 -8.04 -20.95 -0.26
C SER A 159 -7.95 -19.73 -1.20
N LEU A 160 -7.39 -18.60 -0.74
CA LEU A 160 -7.10 -17.45 -1.60
C LEU A 160 -5.99 -17.78 -2.59
N ILE A 161 -4.92 -18.44 -2.14
CA ILE A 161 -3.81 -18.87 -3.01
C ILE A 161 -4.28 -19.89 -4.04
N LYS A 162 -5.15 -20.84 -3.64
CA LYS A 162 -5.75 -21.80 -4.56
C LYS A 162 -6.51 -21.09 -5.70
N GLU A 163 -7.40 -20.16 -5.36
CA GLU A 163 -8.14 -19.36 -6.35
C GLU A 163 -7.20 -18.51 -7.25
N LEU A 164 -6.13 -17.94 -6.66
CA LEU A 164 -5.10 -17.21 -7.41
C LEU A 164 -4.45 -18.10 -8.48
N ILE A 165 -4.06 -19.33 -8.13
CA ILE A 165 -3.43 -20.30 -9.04
C ILE A 165 -4.39 -20.68 -10.15
N GLU A 166 -5.65 -20.98 -9.83
CA GLU A 166 -6.69 -21.35 -10.80
C GLU A 166 -6.91 -20.23 -11.84
N LEU A 167 -7.08 -18.99 -11.38
CA LEU A 167 -7.26 -17.83 -12.26
C LEU A 167 -6.01 -17.51 -13.08
N ALA A 168 -4.82 -17.72 -12.53
CA ALA A 168 -3.56 -17.53 -13.23
C ALA A 168 -3.37 -18.58 -14.34
N ASN A 169 -3.69 -19.85 -14.08
CA ASN A 169 -3.64 -20.93 -15.07
C ASN A 169 -4.63 -20.69 -16.24
N GLN A 170 -5.77 -20.06 -15.94
CA GLN A 170 -6.75 -19.61 -16.95
C GLN A 170 -6.31 -18.34 -17.69
N LYS A 171 -5.12 -17.81 -17.43
CA LYS A 171 -4.60 -16.55 -17.99
C LYS A 171 -5.50 -15.34 -17.73
N ARG A 172 -6.22 -15.32 -16.59
CA ARG A 172 -7.10 -14.20 -16.21
C ARG A 172 -6.43 -13.17 -15.33
N ILE A 173 -5.41 -13.57 -14.56
CA ILE A 173 -4.65 -12.70 -13.65
C ILE A 173 -3.16 -13.03 -13.68
N SER A 174 -2.37 -12.09 -13.16
CA SER A 174 -0.95 -12.27 -12.87
C SER A 174 -0.65 -11.96 -11.41
N TYR A 175 0.50 -12.45 -10.94
CA TYR A 175 1.01 -12.17 -9.59
C TYR A 175 2.52 -11.90 -9.62
N GLY A 176 2.95 -10.85 -8.93
CA GLY A 176 4.35 -10.60 -8.65
C GLY A 176 4.81 -11.48 -7.48
N VAL A 177 6.08 -11.89 -7.51
CA VAL A 177 6.67 -12.66 -6.41
C VAL A 177 7.99 -12.05 -6.00
N SER A 178 8.23 -11.95 -4.69
CA SER A 178 9.56 -11.68 -4.17
C SER A 178 9.92 -12.66 -3.04
N ILE A 179 11.20 -12.97 -2.93
CA ILE A 179 11.75 -13.88 -1.92
C ILE A 179 12.75 -13.07 -1.09
N SER A 180 12.62 -13.13 0.22
CA SER A 180 13.52 -12.47 1.16
C SER A 180 14.21 -13.46 2.09
N PHE A 181 15.41 -13.08 2.49
CA PHE A 181 16.30 -13.85 3.36
C PHE A 181 16.41 -13.13 4.70
N ASN A 182 16.04 -13.79 5.79
CA ASN A 182 16.11 -13.21 7.12
C ASN A 182 16.56 -14.24 8.15
N ASN A 183 17.75 -14.06 8.73
CA ASN A 183 18.34 -14.94 9.76
C ASN A 183 18.26 -16.43 9.36
N GLY A 184 18.75 -16.79 8.16
CA GLY A 184 18.74 -18.15 7.64
C GLY A 184 17.37 -18.69 7.20
N LYS A 185 16.29 -17.91 7.40
CA LYS A 185 14.93 -18.28 7.00
C LYS A 185 14.56 -17.61 5.68
N LEU A 186 13.85 -18.34 4.84
CA LEU A 186 13.33 -17.85 3.56
C LEU A 186 11.85 -17.51 3.68
N TYR A 187 11.46 -16.40 3.08
CA TYR A 187 10.07 -15.98 3.00
C TYR A 187 9.73 -15.64 1.56
N ILE A 188 8.56 -16.09 1.11
CA ILE A 188 7.98 -15.73 -0.16
C ILE A 188 6.87 -14.69 0.06
N HIS A 189 6.85 -13.68 -0.80
CA HIS A 189 5.89 -12.58 -0.78
C HIS A 189 5.18 -12.57 -2.13
N ILE A 190 3.88 -12.81 -2.15
CA ILE A 190 3.08 -12.89 -3.37
C ILE A 190 2.18 -11.66 -3.44
N GLU A 191 2.29 -10.91 -4.53
CA GLU A 191 1.44 -9.77 -4.83
C GLU A 191 0.15 -10.26 -5.48
N ILE A 192 -0.94 -10.12 -4.76
CA ILE A 192 -2.28 -10.58 -5.15
C ILE A 192 -3.14 -9.37 -5.50
N PRO A 193 -3.93 -9.39 -6.58
CA PRO A 193 -4.88 -8.33 -6.87
C PRO A 193 -5.81 -8.04 -5.68
N LEU A 194 -5.93 -6.76 -5.31
CA LEU A 194 -6.71 -6.36 -4.14
C LEU A 194 -8.16 -6.85 -4.23
N TRP A 195 -8.79 -6.79 -5.40
CA TRP A 195 -10.17 -7.22 -5.58
C TRP A 195 -10.38 -8.71 -5.21
N LEU A 196 -9.40 -9.58 -5.54
CA LEU A 196 -9.46 -11.00 -5.19
C LEU A 196 -9.38 -11.21 -3.66
N CYS A 197 -8.51 -10.42 -3.00
CA CYS A 197 -8.40 -10.42 -1.56
C CYS A 197 -9.69 -9.91 -0.88
N LEU A 198 -10.30 -8.85 -1.44
CA LEU A 198 -11.54 -8.29 -0.91
C LEU A 198 -12.74 -9.22 -1.11
N LYS A 199 -12.86 -9.87 -2.28
CA LYS A 199 -13.88 -10.89 -2.52
C LYS A 199 -13.95 -11.92 -1.40
N ARG A 200 -12.79 -12.28 -0.84
CA ARG A 200 -12.70 -13.33 0.20
C ARG A 200 -12.77 -12.81 1.62
N PHE A 201 -12.24 -11.62 1.88
CA PHE A 201 -12.02 -11.13 3.25
C PHE A 201 -12.79 -9.84 3.58
N SER A 202 -13.58 -9.32 2.68
CA SER A 202 -14.43 -8.19 2.99
C SER A 202 -15.64 -8.63 3.80
N MET A 203 -15.96 -7.84 4.80
CA MET A 203 -17.23 -7.93 5.49
C MET A 203 -18.35 -7.34 4.62
N SER A 204 -19.61 -7.61 4.95
CA SER A 204 -20.78 -6.95 4.36
C SER A 204 -20.65 -5.42 4.48
N LYS A 205 -21.34 -4.69 3.60
CA LYS A 205 -21.44 -3.23 3.72
C LYS A 205 -21.95 -2.83 5.12
N PRO A 206 -21.55 -1.65 5.63
CA PRO A 206 -22.18 -1.07 6.81
C PRO A 206 -23.70 -0.85 6.63
N ARG A 207 -24.36 -0.38 7.70
CA ARG A 207 -25.84 -0.33 7.78
C ARG A 207 -26.50 0.70 6.85
N GLY A 208 -25.76 1.63 6.24
CA GLY A 208 -26.32 2.57 5.27
C GLY A 208 -26.95 3.82 5.89
N TYR A 209 -26.39 4.33 6.98
CA TYR A 209 -26.85 5.61 7.59
C TYR A 209 -26.30 6.85 6.87
N GLY A 210 -25.51 6.68 5.81
CA GLY A 210 -24.90 7.80 5.08
C GLY A 210 -23.78 8.52 5.82
N LEU A 211 -23.33 8.01 6.97
CA LEU A 211 -22.32 8.66 7.81
C LEU A 211 -20.92 8.61 7.20
N VAL A 212 -20.22 9.74 7.30
CA VAL A 212 -18.89 9.97 6.75
C VAL A 212 -17.90 10.24 7.88
N ALA A 213 -16.80 9.46 7.96
CA ALA A 213 -15.76 9.65 8.96
C ALA A 213 -14.45 10.15 8.34
N GLY A 214 -13.96 11.30 8.78
CA GLY A 214 -12.66 11.86 8.41
C GLY A 214 -11.58 11.49 9.41
N PHE A 215 -10.42 11.13 8.90
CA PHE A 215 -9.27 10.65 9.67
C PHE A 215 -8.08 11.60 9.53
N ASP A 216 -7.71 12.29 10.60
CA ASP A 216 -6.47 13.07 10.69
C ASP A 216 -5.35 12.24 11.33
N PHE A 217 -4.34 11.91 10.52
CA PHE A 217 -3.17 11.14 10.96
C PHE A 217 -2.10 12.03 11.56
N ASN A 218 -1.73 11.79 12.81
CA ASN A 218 -0.64 12.47 13.50
C ASN A 218 0.48 11.51 13.92
N SER A 219 1.58 12.06 14.43
CA SER A 219 2.72 11.25 14.90
C SER A 219 2.46 10.50 16.20
N ASP A 220 1.53 10.98 17.03
CA ASP A 220 1.26 10.55 18.41
C ASP A 220 -0.21 10.18 18.65
N ARG A 221 -1.10 10.44 17.68
CA ARG A 221 -2.53 10.20 17.79
C ARG A 221 -3.21 10.08 16.43
N LEU A 222 -4.42 9.60 16.45
CA LEU A 222 -5.34 9.57 15.33
C LEU A 222 -6.64 10.23 15.77
N ASN A 223 -7.07 11.27 15.07
CA ASN A 223 -8.31 11.97 15.32
C ASN A 223 -9.35 11.54 14.29
N VAL A 224 -10.57 11.29 14.75
CA VAL A 224 -11.70 10.89 13.90
C VAL A 224 -12.88 11.76 14.21
N VAL A 225 -13.46 12.37 13.18
CA VAL A 225 -14.73 13.10 13.24
C VAL A 225 -15.70 12.45 12.29
N VAL A 226 -16.89 12.14 12.79
CA VAL A 226 -17.99 11.55 12.02
C VAL A 226 -19.05 12.60 11.80
N ILE A 227 -19.49 12.76 10.55
CA ILE A 227 -20.54 13.69 10.14
C ILE A 227 -21.68 12.97 9.44
N ASP A 228 -22.85 13.56 9.44
CA ASP A 228 -24.00 13.15 8.65
C ASP A 228 -23.97 13.71 7.21
N GLY A 229 -25.00 13.45 6.41
CA GLY A 229 -25.14 13.93 5.04
C GLY A 229 -25.30 15.46 4.89
N GLU A 230 -25.55 16.17 5.98
CA GLU A 230 -25.66 17.64 6.03
C GLU A 230 -24.37 18.30 6.53
N GLY A 231 -23.44 17.51 7.05
CA GLY A 231 -22.15 17.97 7.61
C GLY A 231 -22.21 18.27 9.11
N ASN A 232 -23.27 17.86 9.81
CA ASN A 232 -23.35 17.98 11.26
C ASN A 232 -22.49 16.89 11.92
N ILE A 233 -21.87 17.24 13.05
CA ILE A 233 -21.01 16.33 13.79
C ILE A 233 -21.87 15.34 14.58
N VAL A 234 -21.71 14.06 14.28
CA VAL A 234 -22.40 12.95 14.98
C VAL A 234 -21.54 12.38 16.10
N ALA A 235 -20.23 12.25 15.87
CA ALA A 235 -19.31 11.71 16.87
C ALA A 235 -17.88 12.19 16.65
N ILE A 236 -17.13 12.28 17.75
CA ILE A 236 -15.70 12.66 17.77
C ILE A 236 -14.94 11.68 18.65
N LYS A 237 -13.75 11.27 18.23
CA LYS A 237 -12.87 10.45 19.05
C LYS A 237 -11.39 10.61 18.70
N THR A 238 -10.54 10.75 19.75
CA THR A 238 -9.09 10.68 19.64
C THR A 238 -8.60 9.31 20.10
N PHE A 239 -7.69 8.73 19.34
CA PHE A 239 -7.01 7.48 19.65
C PHE A 239 -5.52 7.76 19.82
N TRP A 240 -5.02 7.62 21.03
CA TRP A 240 -3.66 7.97 21.40
C TRP A 240 -2.67 6.82 21.20
N TYR A 241 -1.43 7.17 20.84
CA TYR A 241 -0.25 6.31 20.80
C TYR A 241 1.04 7.14 21.00
N SER A 242 0.96 8.11 21.93
CA SER A 242 2.03 9.09 22.19
C SER A 242 3.36 8.48 22.62
N GLU A 243 3.35 7.30 23.25
CA GLU A 243 4.54 6.59 23.70
C GLU A 243 5.53 6.27 22.55
N ILE A 244 5.06 6.17 21.31
CA ILE A 244 5.92 5.83 20.17
C ILE A 244 6.95 6.91 19.84
N ILE A 245 6.72 8.16 20.24
CA ILE A 245 7.65 9.27 19.98
C ILE A 245 8.76 9.37 21.03
N SER A 246 8.71 8.57 22.08
CA SER A 246 9.76 8.50 23.10
C SER A 246 11.10 8.07 22.49
N HIS A 247 12.19 8.53 23.09
CA HIS A 247 13.54 8.12 22.70
C HIS A 247 13.69 6.60 22.90
N GLY A 248 14.39 5.93 21.96
CA GLY A 248 14.63 4.49 22.07
C GLY A 248 13.43 3.58 21.79
N PHE A 249 12.22 4.09 21.59
CA PHE A 249 11.05 3.23 21.36
C PHE A 249 11.21 2.31 20.13
N PRO A 250 11.06 0.97 20.27
CA PRO A 250 11.37 0.02 19.22
C PRO A 250 10.52 0.21 17.95
N LYS A 251 11.16 0.24 16.78
CA LYS A 251 10.48 0.48 15.49
C LYS A 251 9.35 -0.51 15.20
N GLY A 252 9.55 -1.79 15.50
CA GLY A 252 8.54 -2.84 15.30
C GLY A 252 7.31 -2.65 16.19
N LYS A 253 7.51 -2.34 17.49
CA LYS A 253 6.45 -2.06 18.45
C LYS A 253 5.68 -0.79 18.06
N ALA A 254 6.38 0.28 17.64
CA ALA A 254 5.75 1.51 17.16
C ALA A 254 4.86 1.27 15.93
N ARG A 255 5.32 0.44 14.98
CA ARG A 255 4.51 0.05 13.82
C ARG A 255 3.27 -0.72 14.24
N TRP A 256 3.43 -1.73 15.09
CA TRP A 256 2.33 -2.55 15.58
C TRP A 256 1.26 -1.69 16.26
N LEU A 257 1.69 -0.80 17.18
CA LEU A 257 0.78 0.04 17.94
C LEU A 257 -0.04 0.98 17.05
N ARG A 258 0.61 1.69 16.11
CA ARG A 258 -0.10 2.54 15.14
C ARG A 258 -1.15 1.78 14.35
N LEU A 259 -0.79 0.60 13.85
CA LEU A 259 -1.71 -0.20 13.02
C LEU A 259 -2.85 -0.81 13.86
N ASN A 260 -2.59 -1.13 15.13
CA ASN A 260 -3.61 -1.61 16.06
C ASN A 260 -4.61 -0.49 16.40
N VAL A 261 -4.11 0.71 16.70
CA VAL A 261 -4.95 1.89 16.96
C VAL A 261 -5.80 2.24 15.75
N LEU A 262 -5.21 2.24 14.55
CA LEU A 262 -5.95 2.46 13.29
C LEU A 262 -7.05 1.40 13.10
N ALA A 263 -6.76 0.13 13.37
CA ALA A 263 -7.75 -0.93 13.27
C ALA A 263 -8.90 -0.76 14.29
N ASN A 264 -8.60 -0.30 15.50
CA ASN A 264 -9.60 -0.03 16.54
C ASN A 264 -10.47 1.18 16.18
N ALA A 265 -9.89 2.24 15.62
CA ALA A 265 -10.64 3.40 15.13
C ALA A 265 -11.64 3.01 14.02
N LEU A 266 -11.20 2.20 13.04
CA LEU A 266 -12.08 1.71 11.98
C LEU A 266 -13.17 0.76 12.52
N LYS A 267 -12.87 -0.09 13.50
CA LYS A 267 -13.88 -0.92 14.17
C LYS A 267 -14.91 -0.07 14.93
N TRP A 268 -14.45 1.00 15.58
CA TRP A 268 -15.33 1.96 16.25
C TRP A 268 -16.27 2.64 15.24
N CYS A 269 -15.76 3.14 14.12
CA CYS A 269 -16.59 3.69 13.04
C CYS A 269 -17.66 2.69 12.58
N ARG A 270 -17.29 1.40 12.45
CA ARG A 270 -18.26 0.36 12.06
C ARG A 270 -19.37 0.16 13.11
N LYS A 271 -19.04 0.24 14.41
CA LYS A 271 -20.02 0.09 15.49
C LYS A 271 -21.08 1.20 15.48
N ILE A 272 -20.69 2.41 15.13
CA ILE A 272 -21.59 3.58 15.07
C ILE A 272 -22.28 3.74 13.71
N GLY A 273 -22.06 2.82 12.76
CA GLY A 273 -22.80 2.79 11.49
C GLY A 273 -22.24 3.71 10.40
N VAL A 274 -20.96 4.06 10.45
CA VAL A 274 -20.29 4.81 9.36
C VAL A 274 -20.26 3.97 8.09
N ASP A 275 -20.50 4.60 6.94
CA ASP A 275 -20.45 3.98 5.61
C ASP A 275 -19.21 4.38 4.83
N TYR A 276 -18.74 5.61 5.00
CA TYR A 276 -17.68 6.21 4.23
C TYR A 276 -16.50 6.60 5.12
N ILE A 277 -15.30 6.09 4.78
CA ILE A 277 -14.06 6.49 5.45
C ILE A 277 -13.27 7.42 4.53
N VAL A 278 -12.93 8.59 5.05
CA VAL A 278 -12.15 9.58 4.32
C VAL A 278 -10.77 9.71 4.91
N PHE A 279 -9.75 9.50 4.09
CA PHE A 279 -8.35 9.78 4.42
C PHE A 279 -7.84 10.92 3.55
N GLU A 280 -6.82 11.64 4.05
CA GLU A 280 -6.04 12.52 3.17
C GLU A 280 -5.24 11.66 2.17
N ASP A 281 -5.17 12.13 0.90
CA ASP A 281 -4.26 11.54 -0.08
C ASP A 281 -2.82 11.93 0.23
N LEU A 282 -2.17 11.11 1.04
CA LEU A 282 -0.77 11.28 1.42
C LEU A 282 0.21 10.55 0.47
N THR A 283 -0.27 10.03 -0.65
CA THR A 283 0.56 9.26 -1.59
C THR A 283 1.65 10.12 -2.23
N ARG A 284 1.33 11.38 -2.52
CA ARG A 284 2.21 12.35 -3.18
C ARG A 284 2.85 13.38 -2.23
N VAL A 285 2.56 13.28 -0.92
CA VAL A 285 3.10 14.24 0.05
C VAL A 285 4.58 13.97 0.26
N LYS A 286 5.41 14.99 -0.06
CA LYS A 286 6.87 14.95 0.17
C LYS A 286 7.19 14.84 1.67
N ASN A 287 8.30 14.19 1.98
CA ASN A 287 8.80 14.15 3.35
C ASN A 287 9.23 15.55 3.82
N LYS A 288 8.92 15.89 5.08
CA LYS A 288 9.37 17.14 5.66
C LYS A 288 10.90 17.13 5.85
N ARG A 289 11.56 18.28 5.66
CA ARG A 289 12.97 18.48 5.99
C ARG A 289 13.18 18.34 7.50
N PHE A 290 14.35 17.83 7.88
CA PHE A 290 14.77 17.84 9.27
C PHE A 290 15.07 19.27 9.73
N THR A 291 14.84 19.52 11.01
CA THR A 291 15.11 20.79 11.69
C THR A 291 16.28 20.62 12.66
N SER A 292 16.72 21.70 13.30
CA SER A 292 17.67 21.63 14.42
C SER A 292 17.07 20.97 15.67
N ASN A 293 15.74 20.89 15.78
CA ASN A 293 15.06 20.32 16.95
C ASN A 293 14.97 18.79 16.88
N PRO A 294 15.69 18.02 17.76
CA PRO A 294 15.67 16.56 17.73
C PRO A 294 14.29 15.96 18.02
N TYR A 295 13.46 16.62 18.81
CA TYR A 295 12.09 16.16 19.11
C TYR A 295 11.18 16.26 17.89
N ALA A 296 11.25 17.39 17.18
CA ALA A 296 10.54 17.57 15.92
C ALA A 296 10.97 16.52 14.87
N ASN A 297 12.27 16.24 14.77
CA ASN A 297 12.80 15.23 13.86
C ASN A 297 12.33 13.81 14.23
N ARG A 298 12.22 13.48 15.52
CA ARG A 298 11.61 12.22 15.95
C ARG A 298 10.16 12.11 15.52
N LYS A 299 9.35 13.16 15.67
CA LYS A 299 7.95 13.17 15.17
C LYS A 299 7.89 12.93 13.66
N ILE A 300 8.76 13.59 12.87
CA ILE A 300 8.83 13.41 11.42
C ILE A 300 9.17 11.95 11.07
N THR A 301 10.21 11.37 11.67
CA THR A 301 10.68 10.01 11.37
C THR A 301 9.74 8.92 11.87
N LYS A 302 9.02 9.17 12.95
CA LYS A 302 8.06 8.21 13.54
C LYS A 302 6.68 8.27 12.89
N PHE A 303 6.47 9.17 11.91
CA PHE A 303 5.19 9.30 11.21
C PHE A 303 5.26 8.77 9.76
N PRO A 304 5.11 7.46 9.52
CA PRO A 304 5.13 6.86 8.20
C PRO A 304 3.78 7.04 7.49
N LYS A 305 3.53 8.23 6.95
CA LYS A 305 2.26 8.65 6.32
C LYS A 305 1.74 7.65 5.27
N LYS A 306 2.59 7.32 4.28
CA LYS A 306 2.23 6.38 3.20
C LYS A 306 1.87 5.00 3.74
N GLN A 307 2.56 4.53 4.80
CA GLN A 307 2.25 3.24 5.42
C GLN A 307 0.89 3.27 6.13
N MET A 308 0.62 4.32 6.92
CA MET A 308 -0.66 4.47 7.62
C MET A 308 -1.82 4.54 6.64
N LEU A 309 -1.70 5.34 5.57
CA LEU A 309 -2.71 5.44 4.53
C LEU A 309 -2.97 4.08 3.87
N ARG A 310 -1.90 3.39 3.39
CA ARG A 310 -2.05 2.10 2.70
C ARG A 310 -2.74 1.05 3.58
N HIS A 311 -2.33 0.94 4.84
CA HIS A 311 -2.97 0.00 5.77
C HIS A 311 -4.39 0.42 6.13
N GLY A 312 -4.66 1.72 6.29
CA GLY A 312 -5.98 2.27 6.55
C GLY A 312 -6.97 1.94 5.44
N VAL A 313 -6.61 2.24 4.19
CA VAL A 313 -7.43 1.93 3.00
C VAL A 313 -7.75 0.44 2.93
N ILE A 314 -6.73 -0.43 2.96
CA ILE A 314 -6.94 -1.88 2.86
C ILE A 314 -7.78 -2.41 4.02
N LYS A 315 -7.58 -1.90 5.24
CA LYS A 315 -8.34 -2.34 6.42
C LYS A 315 -9.78 -1.85 6.36
N ALA A 316 -10.02 -0.61 5.95
CA ALA A 316 -11.36 -0.04 5.78
C ALA A 316 -12.16 -0.84 4.75
N LEU A 317 -11.56 -1.13 3.58
CA LEU A 317 -12.17 -1.96 2.54
C LEU A 317 -12.52 -3.36 3.05
N LYS A 318 -11.62 -4.00 3.82
CA LYS A 318 -11.91 -5.31 4.44
C LYS A 318 -13.03 -5.26 5.47
N LEU A 319 -13.25 -4.13 6.10
CA LEU A 319 -14.38 -3.91 7.01
C LEU A 319 -15.68 -3.52 6.27
N GLY A 320 -15.68 -3.46 4.94
CA GLY A 320 -16.85 -3.21 4.11
C GLY A 320 -17.14 -1.74 3.84
N PHE A 321 -16.31 -0.82 4.29
CA PHE A 321 -16.47 0.61 4.03
C PHE A 321 -16.20 0.98 2.58
N MET A 322 -16.80 2.04 2.11
CA MET A 322 -16.31 2.80 0.98
C MET A 322 -15.21 3.75 1.46
N VAL A 323 -14.16 3.91 0.66
CA VAL A 323 -12.99 4.75 1.02
C VAL A 323 -12.88 5.91 0.04
N ILE A 324 -12.69 7.11 0.57
CA ILE A 324 -12.51 8.33 -0.20
C ILE A 324 -11.15 8.91 0.14
N LEU A 325 -10.39 9.31 -0.87
CA LEU A 325 -9.13 10.04 -0.68
C LEU A 325 -9.34 11.51 -0.99
N ALA A 326 -9.18 12.35 0.03
CA ALA A 326 -9.34 13.80 -0.05
C ALA A 326 -8.01 14.50 -0.28
N ASN A 327 -8.04 15.62 -1.01
CA ASN A 327 -6.85 16.45 -1.21
C ASN A 327 -6.33 17.00 0.15
N PRO A 328 -5.05 16.79 0.51
CA PRO A 328 -4.49 17.24 1.79
C PRO A 328 -4.24 18.76 1.87
N ARG A 329 -4.33 19.50 0.75
CA ARG A 329 -3.99 20.92 0.72
C ARG A 329 -4.97 21.74 1.56
N GLY A 330 -4.44 22.48 2.55
CA GLY A 330 -5.24 23.43 3.38
C GLY A 330 -6.11 22.77 4.47
N THR A 331 -5.89 21.50 4.82
CA THR A 331 -6.63 20.83 5.91
C THR A 331 -6.17 21.27 7.30
N SER A 332 -4.94 21.77 7.47
CA SER A 332 -4.37 22.01 8.80
C SER A 332 -4.04 23.48 9.13
N ASN A 333 -3.94 24.38 8.13
CA ASN A 333 -3.45 25.75 8.33
C ASN A 333 -4.14 26.81 7.48
N SER A 334 -5.30 26.56 6.89
CA SER A 334 -6.07 27.52 6.10
C SER A 334 -6.89 28.48 6.99
N ILE A 335 -7.34 29.59 6.41
CA ILE A 335 -8.31 30.51 7.07
C ILE A 335 -9.57 29.73 7.42
N THR A 336 -10.08 28.91 6.50
CA THR A 336 -11.24 28.03 6.71
C THR A 336 -11.03 27.09 7.90
N HIS A 337 -9.83 26.56 8.10
CA HIS A 337 -9.52 25.70 9.24
C HIS A 337 -9.67 26.45 10.59
N LYS A 338 -9.15 27.70 10.67
CA LYS A 338 -9.28 28.55 11.87
C LYS A 338 -10.75 28.94 12.13
N GLN A 339 -11.49 29.19 11.08
CA GLN A 339 -12.92 29.51 11.15
C GLN A 339 -13.71 28.32 11.71
N ILE A 340 -13.52 27.11 11.20
CA ILE A 340 -14.18 25.88 11.67
C ILE A 340 -13.84 25.59 13.14
N MET A 341 -12.57 25.81 13.57
CA MET A 341 -12.20 25.68 14.97
C MET A 341 -13.08 26.55 15.88
N ARG A 342 -13.32 27.82 15.49
CA ARG A 342 -14.12 28.78 16.27
C ARG A 342 -15.62 28.46 16.23
N GLU A 343 -16.16 28.24 15.04
CA GLU A 343 -17.59 28.04 14.82
C GLU A 343 -18.11 26.75 15.46
N ARG A 344 -17.27 25.69 15.50
CA ARG A 344 -17.67 24.37 16.00
C ARG A 344 -17.01 23.99 17.33
N GLY A 345 -16.25 24.86 17.95
CA GLY A 345 -15.56 24.59 19.23
C GLY A 345 -14.57 23.42 19.15
N LEU A 346 -13.92 23.20 17.99
CA LEU A 346 -13.02 22.08 17.77
C LEU A 346 -11.57 22.47 18.03
N ASP A 347 -10.79 21.52 18.57
CA ASP A 347 -9.34 21.67 18.57
C ASP A 347 -8.77 21.58 17.15
N ARG A 348 -7.48 21.93 16.99
CA ARG A 348 -6.80 21.96 15.69
C ARG A 348 -6.90 20.64 14.93
N HIS A 349 -6.73 19.52 15.61
CA HIS A 349 -6.69 18.20 14.97
C HIS A 349 -8.10 17.68 14.65
N MET A 350 -9.07 17.98 15.51
CA MET A 350 -10.47 17.67 15.24
C MET A 350 -11.02 18.50 14.08
N ALA A 351 -10.65 19.78 14.00
CA ALA A 351 -11.00 20.62 12.85
C ALA A 351 -10.40 20.06 11.53
N SER A 352 -9.16 19.57 11.57
CA SER A 352 -8.55 18.87 10.42
C SER A 352 -9.36 17.63 10.04
N ALA A 353 -9.69 16.77 10.99
CA ALA A 353 -10.49 15.57 10.74
C ALA A 353 -11.90 15.91 10.21
N TYR A 354 -12.54 16.97 10.73
CA TYR A 354 -13.81 17.47 10.21
C TYR A 354 -13.70 17.91 8.74
N ILE A 355 -12.70 18.73 8.40
CA ILE A 355 -12.46 19.18 7.02
C ILE A 355 -12.25 17.99 6.08
N ILE A 356 -11.52 16.98 6.53
CA ILE A 356 -11.31 15.74 5.75
C ILE A 356 -12.66 15.06 5.50
N ALA A 357 -13.48 14.87 6.53
CA ALA A 357 -14.82 14.29 6.40
C ALA A 357 -15.70 15.09 5.43
N TYR A 358 -15.76 16.41 5.60
CA TYR A 358 -16.58 17.31 4.78
C TYR A 358 -16.15 17.31 3.29
N ARG A 359 -14.86 17.26 3.01
CA ARG A 359 -14.34 17.08 1.63
C ARG A 359 -14.76 15.74 1.02
N GLY A 360 -14.79 14.69 1.83
CA GLY A 360 -15.31 13.39 1.41
C GLY A 360 -16.79 13.45 1.07
N LEU A 361 -17.59 14.08 1.93
CA LEU A 361 -19.02 14.30 1.71
C LEU A 361 -19.29 15.09 0.42
N LYS A 362 -18.52 16.17 0.18
CA LYS A 362 -18.63 16.95 -1.05
C LYS A 362 -18.35 16.10 -2.29
N LYS A 363 -17.30 15.28 -2.28
CA LYS A 363 -16.99 14.34 -3.38
C LYS A 363 -18.10 13.32 -3.62
N LEU A 364 -18.81 12.88 -2.59
CA LEU A 364 -19.93 11.95 -2.73
C LEU A 364 -21.10 12.64 -3.44
N LYS A 365 -21.46 13.86 -3.01
CA LYS A 365 -22.53 14.65 -3.63
C LYS A 365 -22.25 14.99 -5.10
N GLU A 366 -20.99 15.23 -5.45
CA GLU A 366 -20.56 15.48 -6.84
C GLU A 366 -20.64 14.21 -7.75
N GLN A 367 -20.71 13.01 -7.18
CA GLN A 367 -20.82 11.74 -7.91
C GLN A 367 -22.25 11.20 -8.00
N GLU A 368 -23.19 11.75 -7.23
CA GLU A 368 -24.60 11.46 -7.40
C GLU A 368 -25.08 12.17 -8.67
N PRO A 369 -25.66 11.45 -9.67
CA PRO A 369 -26.22 12.10 -10.83
C PRO A 369 -27.31 13.05 -10.33
N SER A 370 -27.27 14.31 -10.76
CA SER A 370 -28.31 15.30 -10.50
C SER A 370 -29.63 14.77 -11.06
N THR A 371 -30.45 14.16 -10.21
CA THR A 371 -31.86 13.93 -10.49
C THR A 371 -32.57 15.26 -10.38
N THR A 372 -32.42 16.14 -11.35
CA THR A 372 -33.39 17.19 -11.63
C THR A 372 -34.57 16.50 -12.28
N PRO A 373 -35.77 16.53 -11.68
CA PRO A 373 -36.99 16.18 -12.41
C PRO A 373 -37.13 17.21 -13.55
N SER A 374 -37.02 16.75 -14.79
CA SER A 374 -37.47 17.55 -15.93
C SER A 374 -38.99 17.72 -15.81
N THR A 375 -39.42 18.77 -15.17
CA THR A 375 -40.78 19.32 -15.34
C THR A 375 -40.84 19.90 -16.74
N THR A 376 -41.19 19.04 -17.70
CA THR A 376 -41.70 19.50 -18.97
C THR A 376 -43.10 20.03 -18.71
N PRO A 377 -43.40 21.32 -18.95
CA PRO A 377 -44.79 21.78 -18.89
C PRO A 377 -45.54 21.16 -20.06
N ILE A 378 -46.56 20.38 -19.77
CA ILE A 378 -47.57 20.01 -20.77
C ILE A 378 -48.31 21.30 -21.09
N ILE A 379 -48.06 21.86 -22.27
CA ILE A 379 -48.90 22.90 -22.87
C ILE A 379 -50.04 22.17 -23.58
N ASN A 380 -51.24 22.46 -23.14
CA ASN A 380 -52.51 22.08 -23.81
C ASN A 380 -52.60 22.67 -25.23
#